data_3bc11418e612905b2e366b4f7ff20f8e
#
_entry.id   3bc11418e612905b2e366b4f7ff20f8e
#
_cell.length_a   1.000
_cell.length_b   1.000
_cell.length_c   1.000
_cell.angle_alpha   90.00
_cell.angle_beta   90.00
_cell.angle_gamma   90.00
#
_symmetry.space_group_name_H-M   'P 1'
#
loop_
_entity.id
_entity.type
_entity.pdbx_description
1 polymer ?
#
loop_
_entity_poly.entity_id
_entity_poly.type
_entity_poly.pdbx_seq_one_letter_code
_entity_poly.pdbx_strand_id
1 'polypeptide(L)'
;MIPPAIKQTLPYRIARDSFQLVRGAIRDPAGFALLLLGRSHCWACGSRTGRTFRRIYSPELAAGHGFSPALAAAYDRRKGLRCYRCQASGRAQGFAHSLIGLYGPPGCRSLAALCRKPGFQALAVASLNHVAWLHPFLESLPGLHYSEYGSTDPAVPSEDALALSYSDATFDLFLTSDTLEHVPDVERALAETRRVLKPGGYLVTTIPVVWDAPSTRQRAKLEGGELVHLLPPCYHGGSVNPLDCLAFYEYGADAAGIFEAAGFEVRVEAEPRERVVRTFVCRRPMGK
;
A
#
# COMPACT_ATOMS: atom_id res chain seq x y z
N MET A 1 21.19 -22.33 -4.48
CA MET A 1 19.97 -21.47 -4.58
C MET A 1 18.75 -22.38 -4.76
N ILE A 2 17.66 -22.15 -4.02
CA ILE A 2 16.42 -22.96 -4.13
C ILE A 2 15.65 -22.50 -5.38
N PRO A 3 15.28 -23.40 -6.31
CA PRO A 3 14.55 -23.04 -7.52
C PRO A 3 13.22 -22.34 -7.23
N PRO A 4 12.78 -21.37 -8.07
CA PRO A 4 11.52 -20.62 -7.85
C PRO A 4 10.28 -21.52 -7.74
N ALA A 5 10.19 -22.58 -8.54
CA ALA A 5 9.10 -23.54 -8.50
C ALA A 5 8.95 -24.23 -7.12
N ILE A 6 10.06 -24.56 -6.45
CA ILE A 6 10.02 -25.16 -5.11
C ILE A 6 9.57 -24.14 -4.06
N LYS A 7 9.96 -22.87 -4.22
CA LYS A 7 9.55 -21.78 -3.31
C LYS A 7 8.05 -21.52 -3.30
N GLN A 8 7.33 -21.95 -4.33
CA GLN A 8 5.89 -21.80 -4.46
C GLN A 8 5.10 -22.98 -3.88
N THR A 9 5.77 -24.12 -3.59
CA THR A 9 5.07 -25.30 -3.04
C THR A 9 4.59 -25.06 -1.61
N LEU A 10 3.43 -25.62 -1.27
CA LEU A 10 2.85 -25.49 0.07
C LEU A 10 3.78 -26.03 1.19
N PRO A 11 4.45 -27.18 1.05
CA PRO A 11 5.39 -27.68 2.05
C PRO A 11 6.58 -26.73 2.29
N TYR A 12 7.15 -26.16 1.23
CA TYR A 12 8.24 -25.20 1.37
C TYR A 12 7.78 -23.92 2.08
N ARG A 13 6.60 -23.41 1.74
CA ARG A 13 6.03 -22.23 2.39
C ARG A 13 5.79 -22.48 3.89
N ILE A 14 5.24 -23.64 4.25
CA ILE A 14 5.03 -24.01 5.66
C ILE A 14 6.37 -24.11 6.40
N ALA A 15 7.35 -24.79 5.83
CA ALA A 15 8.67 -24.94 6.45
C ALA A 15 9.37 -23.60 6.64
N ARG A 16 9.34 -22.75 5.61
CA ARG A 16 9.89 -21.38 5.65
C ARG A 16 9.20 -20.54 6.74
N ASP A 17 7.90 -20.58 6.79
CA ASP A 17 7.09 -19.74 7.69
C ASP A 17 7.23 -20.23 9.14
N SER A 18 7.35 -21.55 9.35
CA SER A 18 7.69 -22.12 10.67
C SER A 18 9.09 -21.75 11.14
N PHE A 19 10.07 -21.77 10.24
CA PHE A 19 11.45 -21.34 10.55
C PHE A 19 11.50 -19.82 10.88
N GLN A 20 10.77 -19.01 10.14
CA GLN A 20 10.63 -17.57 10.39
C GLN A 20 9.94 -17.30 11.74
N LEU A 21 8.94 -18.11 12.11
CA LEU A 21 8.27 -18.04 13.41
C LEU A 21 9.24 -18.30 14.56
N VAL A 22 9.99 -19.41 14.51
CA VAL A 22 10.99 -19.77 15.54
C VAL A 22 12.07 -18.69 15.64
N ARG A 23 12.55 -18.20 14.52
CA ARG A 23 13.58 -17.14 14.49
C ARG A 23 13.05 -15.80 15.02
N GLY A 24 11.78 -15.49 14.74
CA GLY A 24 11.07 -14.33 15.29
C GLY A 24 10.88 -14.44 16.80
N ALA A 25 10.50 -15.60 17.30
CA ALA A 25 10.33 -15.89 18.73
C ALA A 25 11.61 -15.71 19.55
N ILE A 26 12.75 -16.14 18.99
CA ILE A 26 14.07 -15.99 19.64
C ILE A 26 14.50 -14.52 19.68
N ARG A 27 14.11 -13.72 18.67
CA ARG A 27 14.53 -12.32 18.53
C ARG A 27 13.60 -11.32 19.20
N ASP A 28 12.32 -11.67 19.37
CA ASP A 28 11.30 -10.81 19.96
C ASP A 28 10.27 -11.66 20.74
N PRO A 29 10.59 -12.02 22.01
CA PRO A 29 9.69 -12.81 22.85
C PRO A 29 8.33 -12.14 23.10
N ALA A 30 8.28 -10.81 23.15
CA ALA A 30 7.04 -10.06 23.36
C ALA A 30 6.12 -10.12 22.13
N GLY A 31 6.69 -9.99 20.92
CA GLY A 31 5.97 -10.20 19.66
C GLY A 31 5.44 -11.63 19.52
N PHE A 32 6.19 -12.62 20.04
CA PHE A 32 5.75 -14.02 20.05
C PHE A 32 4.59 -14.29 21.03
N ALA A 33 4.60 -13.66 22.20
CA ALA A 33 3.48 -13.73 23.14
C ALA A 33 2.20 -13.15 22.53
N LEU A 34 2.29 -12.03 21.80
CA LEU A 34 1.19 -11.45 21.02
C LEU A 34 0.69 -12.39 19.91
N LEU A 35 1.57 -13.15 19.28
CA LEU A 35 1.24 -14.18 18.29
C LEU A 35 0.41 -15.33 18.88
N LEU A 36 0.78 -15.79 20.08
CA LEU A 36 0.12 -16.90 20.77
C LEU A 36 -1.21 -16.48 21.41
N LEU A 37 -1.32 -15.24 21.90
CA LEU A 37 -2.48 -14.71 22.59
C LEU A 37 -3.52 -14.04 21.68
N GLY A 38 -3.12 -13.65 20.47
CA GLY A 38 -3.93 -12.82 19.59
C GLY A 38 -4.51 -13.54 18.39
N ARG A 39 -5.66 -14.18 18.52
CA ARG A 39 -6.51 -14.53 17.35
C ARG A 39 -7.10 -13.27 16.74
N SER A 40 -6.26 -12.45 16.10
CA SER A 40 -6.72 -11.23 15.47
C SER A 40 -7.35 -11.53 14.10
N HIS A 41 -8.50 -10.94 13.86
CA HIS A 41 -9.18 -10.98 12.57
C HIS A 41 -8.30 -10.35 11.46
N CYS A 42 -8.23 -10.98 10.30
CA CYS A 42 -7.54 -10.45 9.12
C CYS A 42 -8.53 -9.80 8.15
N TRP A 43 -8.44 -8.50 7.95
CA TRP A 43 -9.31 -7.76 7.03
C TRP A 43 -9.11 -8.16 5.56
N ALA A 44 -7.95 -8.73 5.18
CA ALA A 44 -7.74 -9.22 3.83
C ALA A 44 -8.44 -10.57 3.58
N CYS A 45 -8.08 -11.63 4.33
CA CYS A 45 -8.58 -12.99 4.06
C CYS A 45 -9.72 -13.47 4.97
N GLY A 46 -10.07 -12.72 6.03
CA GLY A 46 -11.11 -13.09 6.99
C GLY A 46 -10.70 -14.11 8.05
N SER A 47 -9.46 -14.63 8.03
CA SER A 47 -9.01 -15.61 9.01
C SER A 47 -8.85 -15.01 10.40
N ARG A 48 -9.04 -15.84 11.44
CA ARG A 48 -8.73 -15.53 12.84
C ARG A 48 -7.49 -16.32 13.27
N THR A 49 -6.39 -16.16 12.52
CA THR A 49 -5.11 -16.79 12.81
C THR A 49 -4.15 -15.80 13.47
N GLY A 50 -3.08 -16.31 14.08
CA GLY A 50 -1.99 -15.49 14.57
C GLY A 50 -1.36 -14.63 13.49
N ARG A 51 -0.47 -13.73 13.91
CA ARG A 51 0.34 -12.89 13.02
C ARG A 51 1.81 -13.28 13.15
N THR A 52 2.56 -13.10 12.07
CA THR A 52 4.01 -13.15 12.08
C THR A 52 4.54 -11.72 12.15
N PHE A 53 5.71 -11.55 12.74
CA PHE A 53 6.42 -10.26 12.74
C PHE A 53 7.80 -10.42 12.13
N ARG A 54 8.16 -9.50 11.25
CA ARG A 54 9.51 -9.37 10.72
C ARG A 54 9.95 -7.93 10.86
N ARG A 55 11.06 -7.68 11.53
CA ARG A 55 11.67 -6.35 11.54
C ARG A 55 12.09 -5.98 10.11
N ILE A 56 11.69 -4.81 9.67
CA ILE A 56 11.99 -4.25 8.33
C ILE A 56 13.11 -3.20 8.43
N TYR A 57 13.04 -2.35 9.45
CA TYR A 57 13.99 -1.27 9.65
C TYR A 57 15.07 -1.66 10.65
N SER A 58 16.34 -1.71 10.18
CA SER A 58 17.48 -1.67 11.10
C SER A 58 17.60 -0.26 11.70
N PRO A 59 18.33 -0.09 12.82
CA PRO A 59 18.60 1.24 13.38
C PRO A 59 19.26 2.17 12.36
N GLU A 60 20.20 1.65 11.57
CA GLU A 60 20.95 2.39 10.55
C GLU A 60 20.01 2.84 9.41
N LEU A 61 19.15 1.94 8.94
CA LEU A 61 18.18 2.25 7.89
C LEU A 61 17.17 3.29 8.40
N ALA A 62 16.68 3.16 9.62
CA ALA A 62 15.77 4.12 10.23
C ALA A 62 16.41 5.52 10.36
N ALA A 63 17.67 5.58 10.79
CA ALA A 63 18.42 6.84 10.88
C ALA A 63 18.62 7.48 9.49
N GLY A 64 18.94 6.68 8.48
CA GLY A 64 19.07 7.15 7.08
C GLY A 64 17.77 7.75 6.52
N HIS A 65 16.62 7.29 7.00
CA HIS A 65 15.30 7.85 6.67
C HIS A 65 14.87 9.01 7.58
N GLY A 66 15.68 9.41 8.56
CA GLY A 66 15.32 10.44 9.53
C GLY A 66 14.19 10.03 10.50
N PHE A 67 13.95 8.72 10.67
CA PHE A 67 12.91 8.25 11.57
C PHE A 67 13.38 8.30 13.03
N SER A 68 12.53 8.82 13.91
CA SER A 68 12.68 8.58 15.33
C SER A 68 12.57 7.08 15.64
N PRO A 69 13.16 6.57 16.75
CA PRO A 69 13.02 5.18 17.16
C PRO A 69 11.54 4.73 17.28
N ALA A 70 10.67 5.61 17.78
CA ALA A 70 9.23 5.38 17.89
C ALA A 70 8.57 5.22 16.52
N LEU A 71 8.90 6.10 15.57
CA LEU A 71 8.40 6.07 14.20
C LEU A 71 8.91 4.82 13.48
N ALA A 72 10.19 4.47 13.61
CA ALA A 72 10.75 3.26 13.03
C ALA A 72 10.04 1.99 13.55
N ALA A 73 9.78 1.89 14.86
CA ALA A 73 9.02 0.79 15.44
C ALA A 73 7.58 0.74 14.93
N ALA A 74 6.97 1.89 14.69
CA ALA A 74 5.64 2.00 14.12
C ALA A 74 5.59 1.53 12.66
N TYR A 75 6.58 1.90 11.85
CA TYR A 75 6.74 1.40 10.47
C TYR A 75 7.05 -0.09 10.41
N ASP A 76 7.85 -0.61 11.35
CA ASP A 76 8.08 -2.04 11.48
C ASP A 76 6.77 -2.79 11.72
N ARG A 77 5.91 -2.28 12.62
CA ARG A 77 4.56 -2.86 12.80
C ARG A 77 3.73 -2.77 11.53
N ARG A 78 3.74 -1.63 10.85
CA ARG A 78 2.99 -1.42 9.60
C ARG A 78 3.38 -2.40 8.50
N LYS A 79 4.67 -2.62 8.27
CA LYS A 79 5.19 -3.46 7.18
C LYS A 79 5.52 -4.88 7.63
N GLY A 80 5.89 -5.06 8.90
CA GLY A 80 6.41 -6.32 9.44
C GLY A 80 5.35 -7.24 10.03
N LEU A 81 4.29 -6.71 10.65
CA LEU A 81 3.16 -7.52 11.12
C LEU A 81 2.36 -8.06 9.94
N ARG A 82 2.30 -9.39 9.82
CA ARG A 82 1.63 -10.07 8.69
C ARG A 82 0.66 -11.12 9.18
N CYS A 83 -0.45 -11.27 8.47
CA CYS A 83 -1.35 -12.39 8.68
C CYS A 83 -0.63 -13.71 8.39
N TYR A 84 -0.70 -14.68 9.30
CA TYR A 84 -0.06 -15.99 9.11
C TYR A 84 -0.57 -16.70 7.84
N ARG A 85 -1.87 -16.59 7.54
CA ARG A 85 -2.50 -17.29 6.42
C ARG A 85 -2.22 -16.68 5.05
N CYS A 86 -2.43 -15.36 4.88
CA CYS A 86 -2.35 -14.70 3.57
C CYS A 86 -1.16 -13.74 3.44
N GLN A 87 -0.37 -13.58 4.49
CA GLN A 87 0.80 -12.70 4.53
C GLN A 87 0.48 -11.20 4.33
N ALA A 88 -0.79 -10.80 4.35
CA ALA A 88 -1.17 -9.40 4.32
C ALA A 88 -0.57 -8.65 5.51
N SER A 89 0.23 -7.60 5.23
CA SER A 89 0.85 -6.73 6.23
C SER A 89 -0.19 -5.85 6.93
N GLY A 90 0.20 -5.13 7.97
CA GLY A 90 -0.66 -4.12 8.61
C GLY A 90 -1.17 -3.08 7.60
N ARG A 91 -0.28 -2.63 6.68
CA ARG A 91 -0.66 -1.75 5.57
C ARG A 91 -1.76 -2.35 4.69
N ALA A 92 -1.57 -3.58 4.24
CA ALA A 92 -2.57 -4.31 3.44
C ALA A 92 -3.89 -4.47 4.17
N GLN A 93 -3.85 -4.68 5.48
CA GLN A 93 -5.05 -4.83 6.28
C GLN A 93 -5.80 -3.51 6.49
N GLY A 94 -5.08 -2.39 6.69
CA GLY A 94 -5.68 -1.06 6.73
C GLY A 94 -6.37 -0.73 5.41
N PHE A 95 -5.70 -0.98 4.30
CA PHE A 95 -6.24 -0.80 2.96
C PHE A 95 -7.51 -1.63 2.72
N ALA A 96 -7.46 -2.93 3.06
CA ALA A 96 -8.62 -3.82 2.96
C ALA A 96 -9.79 -3.35 3.88
N HIS A 97 -9.48 -2.86 5.08
CA HIS A 97 -10.48 -2.29 6.00
C HIS A 97 -11.20 -1.09 5.39
N SER A 98 -10.45 -0.17 4.77
CA SER A 98 -11.04 1.00 4.10
C SER A 98 -11.93 0.60 2.92
N LEU A 99 -11.52 -0.37 2.09
CA LEU A 99 -12.37 -0.87 1.01
C LEU A 99 -13.67 -1.52 1.51
N ILE A 100 -13.59 -2.26 2.63
CA ILE A 100 -14.77 -2.84 3.28
C ILE A 100 -15.68 -1.74 3.81
N GLY A 101 -15.12 -0.69 4.39
CA GLY A 101 -15.88 0.47 4.88
C GLY A 101 -16.61 1.22 3.78
N LEU A 102 -16.02 1.31 2.57
CA LEU A 102 -16.62 1.99 1.42
C LEU A 102 -17.72 1.17 0.73
N TYR A 103 -17.48 -0.12 0.53
CA TYR A 103 -18.28 -0.94 -0.38
C TYR A 103 -18.89 -2.18 0.28
N GLY A 104 -18.50 -2.49 1.51
CA GLY A 104 -18.95 -3.71 2.20
C GLY A 104 -20.38 -3.59 2.72
N PRO A 105 -21.28 -4.51 2.37
CA PRO A 105 -22.59 -4.57 3.01
C PRO A 105 -22.43 -4.91 4.50
N PRO A 106 -23.47 -4.65 5.33
CA PRO A 106 -23.47 -5.03 6.74
C PRO A 106 -22.98 -6.47 6.96
N GLY A 107 -22.06 -6.64 7.90
CA GLY A 107 -21.46 -7.96 8.19
C GLY A 107 -20.33 -8.41 7.25
N CYS A 108 -19.96 -7.66 6.23
CA CYS A 108 -18.77 -7.93 5.42
C CYS A 108 -17.51 -7.71 6.27
N ARG A 109 -16.68 -8.75 6.40
CA ARG A 109 -15.54 -8.73 7.34
C ARG A 109 -14.19 -9.01 6.69
N SER A 110 -14.13 -9.14 5.36
CA SER A 110 -12.85 -9.31 4.66
C SER A 110 -12.93 -8.86 3.22
N LEU A 111 -11.80 -8.42 2.66
CA LEU A 111 -11.67 -8.11 1.24
C LEU A 111 -12.00 -9.34 0.38
N ALA A 112 -11.54 -10.52 0.79
CA ALA A 112 -11.89 -11.78 0.11
C ALA A 112 -13.40 -12.04 0.04
N ALA A 113 -14.17 -11.60 1.05
CA ALA A 113 -15.62 -11.68 1.02
C ALA A 113 -16.23 -10.54 0.19
N LEU A 114 -15.66 -9.34 0.25
CA LEU A 114 -16.07 -8.18 -0.52
C LEU A 114 -15.93 -8.43 -2.03
N CYS A 115 -14.80 -8.99 -2.47
CA CYS A 115 -14.56 -9.31 -3.89
C CYS A 115 -15.57 -10.30 -4.50
N ARG A 116 -16.34 -11.02 -3.67
CA ARG A 116 -17.43 -11.89 -4.13
C ARG A 116 -18.81 -11.23 -4.12
N LYS A 117 -18.91 -9.96 -3.73
CA LYS A 117 -20.18 -9.24 -3.72
C LYS A 117 -20.50 -8.66 -5.09
N PRO A 118 -21.72 -8.89 -5.64
CA PRO A 118 -22.06 -8.41 -6.97
C PRO A 118 -21.84 -6.90 -7.15
N GLY A 119 -22.18 -6.08 -6.16
CA GLY A 119 -21.98 -4.63 -6.23
C GLY A 119 -20.51 -4.22 -6.30
N PHE A 120 -19.57 -5.01 -5.71
CA PHE A 120 -18.14 -4.74 -5.82
C PHE A 120 -17.56 -5.30 -7.12
N GLN A 121 -18.06 -6.45 -7.59
CA GLN A 121 -17.68 -7.03 -8.88
C GLN A 121 -18.10 -6.20 -10.09
N ALA A 122 -19.13 -5.37 -9.94
CA ALA A 122 -19.61 -4.49 -10.99
C ALA A 122 -18.76 -3.22 -11.17
N LEU A 123 -17.82 -2.93 -10.26
CA LEU A 123 -16.99 -1.74 -10.34
C LEU A 123 -15.91 -1.87 -11.42
N ALA A 124 -15.66 -0.78 -12.14
CA ALA A 124 -14.45 -0.60 -12.92
C ALA A 124 -13.32 -0.15 -11.99
N VAL A 125 -12.29 -0.98 -11.82
CA VAL A 125 -11.22 -0.78 -10.84
C VAL A 125 -9.88 -0.65 -11.57
N ALA A 126 -9.17 0.45 -11.39
CA ALA A 126 -7.75 0.55 -11.76
C ALA A 126 -6.87 0.20 -10.56
N SER A 127 -5.80 -0.56 -10.79
CA SER A 127 -4.76 -0.84 -9.79
C SER A 127 -3.39 -0.56 -10.40
N LEU A 128 -2.78 0.55 -10.01
CA LEU A 128 -1.44 0.92 -10.43
C LEU A 128 -0.43 0.38 -9.42
N ASN A 129 0.47 -0.47 -9.91
CA ASN A 129 1.43 -1.23 -9.13
C ASN A 129 0.77 -2.21 -8.13
N HIS A 130 1.59 -3.03 -7.48
CA HIS A 130 1.10 -3.98 -6.49
C HIS A 130 0.52 -3.28 -5.26
N VAL A 131 -0.79 -3.37 -5.08
CA VAL A 131 -1.46 -2.80 -3.90
C VAL A 131 -1.22 -3.70 -2.69
N ALA A 132 -0.15 -3.44 -1.95
CA ALA A 132 0.12 -3.96 -0.60
C ALA A 132 -0.13 -5.48 -0.40
N TRP A 133 0.16 -6.34 -1.40
CA TRP A 133 -0.11 -7.78 -1.36
C TRP A 133 -1.60 -8.16 -1.37
N LEU A 134 -2.48 -7.27 -1.82
CA LEU A 134 -3.91 -7.53 -1.97
C LEU A 134 -4.29 -8.02 -3.37
N HIS A 135 -3.38 -7.92 -4.34
CA HIS A 135 -3.63 -8.32 -5.72
C HIS A 135 -4.27 -9.72 -5.85
N PRO A 136 -3.84 -10.79 -5.13
CA PRO A 136 -4.48 -12.11 -5.23
C PRO A 136 -5.96 -12.16 -4.85
N PHE A 137 -6.48 -11.13 -4.19
CA PHE A 137 -7.93 -11.01 -3.93
C PHE A 137 -8.62 -10.19 -5.01
N LEU A 138 -7.93 -9.16 -5.53
CA LEU A 138 -8.48 -8.22 -6.50
C LEU A 138 -8.53 -8.82 -7.92
N GLU A 139 -7.59 -9.71 -8.28
CA GLU A 139 -7.54 -10.37 -9.60
C GLU A 139 -8.81 -11.15 -9.97
N SER A 140 -9.65 -11.47 -8.98
CA SER A 140 -10.95 -12.08 -9.20
C SER A 140 -12.04 -11.11 -9.67
N LEU A 141 -11.76 -9.80 -9.71
CA LEU A 141 -12.72 -8.78 -10.14
C LEU A 141 -12.77 -8.69 -11.66
N PRO A 142 -13.94 -8.88 -12.30
CA PRO A 142 -14.06 -8.81 -13.76
C PRO A 142 -13.67 -7.46 -14.36
N GLY A 143 -13.87 -6.38 -13.61
CA GLY A 143 -13.55 -5.00 -14.01
C GLY A 143 -12.19 -4.50 -13.52
N LEU A 144 -11.24 -5.39 -13.17
CA LEU A 144 -9.90 -4.98 -12.75
C LEU A 144 -9.01 -4.66 -13.95
N HIS A 145 -8.46 -3.45 -13.98
CA HIS A 145 -7.39 -3.01 -14.86
C HIS A 145 -6.10 -2.88 -14.02
N TYR A 146 -5.32 -3.96 -14.00
CA TYR A 146 -4.02 -3.97 -13.32
C TYR A 146 -2.94 -3.51 -14.28
N SER A 147 -2.06 -2.63 -13.80
CA SER A 147 -0.91 -2.12 -14.55
C SER A 147 0.28 -1.88 -13.63
N GLU A 148 1.48 -1.82 -14.18
CA GLU A 148 2.71 -1.45 -13.47
C GLU A 148 3.47 -0.37 -14.24
N TYR A 149 4.12 0.54 -13.52
CA TYR A 149 5.02 1.50 -14.14
C TYR A 149 6.27 0.81 -14.69
N GLY A 150 6.57 1.04 -15.98
CA GLY A 150 7.74 0.47 -16.62
C GLY A 150 7.70 -1.06 -16.77
N SER A 151 6.51 -1.67 -16.79
CA SER A 151 6.37 -3.11 -16.99
C SER A 151 7.02 -3.56 -18.30
N THR A 152 7.78 -4.65 -18.22
CA THR A 152 8.33 -5.37 -19.38
C THR A 152 7.59 -6.68 -19.66
N ASP A 153 6.62 -7.04 -18.82
CA ASP A 153 5.76 -8.20 -19.01
C ASP A 153 4.64 -7.85 -20.00
N PRO A 154 4.56 -8.50 -21.16
CA PRO A 154 3.51 -8.22 -22.15
C PRO A 154 2.09 -8.50 -21.64
N ALA A 155 1.94 -9.28 -20.57
CA ALA A 155 0.65 -9.54 -19.93
C ALA A 155 0.22 -8.43 -18.97
N VAL A 156 1.13 -7.52 -18.60
CA VAL A 156 0.87 -6.43 -17.65
C VAL A 156 1.10 -5.09 -18.34
N PRO A 157 0.06 -4.31 -18.64
CA PRO A 157 0.19 -2.98 -19.24
C PRO A 157 1.10 -2.08 -18.42
N SER A 158 1.91 -1.26 -19.10
CA SER A 158 2.70 -0.22 -18.47
C SER A 158 1.91 1.08 -18.44
N GLU A 159 1.72 1.64 -17.25
CA GLU A 159 1.04 2.94 -17.05
C GLU A 159 1.93 3.89 -16.27
N ASP A 160 1.97 5.14 -16.73
CA ASP A 160 2.63 6.23 -16.02
C ASP A 160 1.56 7.06 -15.28
N ALA A 161 1.73 7.21 -13.95
CA ALA A 161 0.85 8.02 -13.13
C ALA A 161 0.74 9.48 -13.62
N LEU A 162 1.77 9.98 -14.33
CA LEU A 162 1.79 11.35 -14.90
C LEU A 162 1.03 11.49 -16.23
N ALA A 163 0.70 10.37 -16.87
CA ALA A 163 0.04 10.36 -18.19
C ALA A 163 -0.67 9.02 -18.39
N LEU A 164 -1.76 8.81 -17.66
CA LEU A 164 -2.55 7.58 -17.74
C LEU A 164 -3.21 7.46 -19.12
N SER A 165 -3.09 6.30 -19.75
CA SER A 165 -3.63 6.05 -21.10
C SER A 165 -5.17 5.92 -21.12
N TYR A 166 -5.81 5.85 -19.95
CA TYR A 166 -7.24 5.67 -19.81
C TYR A 166 -8.04 6.93 -20.15
N SER A 167 -9.25 6.74 -20.67
CA SER A 167 -10.21 7.83 -20.90
C SER A 167 -10.70 8.47 -19.62
N ASP A 168 -11.23 9.68 -19.72
CA ASP A 168 -11.86 10.38 -18.61
C ASP A 168 -13.02 9.59 -18.02
N ALA A 169 -13.23 9.69 -16.70
CA ALA A 169 -14.36 9.11 -15.99
C ALA A 169 -14.59 7.60 -16.28
N THR A 170 -13.52 6.83 -16.37
CA THR A 170 -13.54 5.40 -16.66
C THR A 170 -13.80 4.57 -15.41
N PHE A 171 -13.16 4.93 -14.27
CA PHE A 171 -13.10 4.07 -13.09
C PHE A 171 -13.98 4.54 -11.95
N ASP A 172 -14.57 3.57 -11.26
CA ASP A 172 -15.27 3.78 -9.98
C ASP A 172 -14.26 3.84 -8.83
N LEU A 173 -13.14 3.13 -8.98
CA LEU A 173 -12.13 2.97 -7.93
C LEU A 173 -10.72 2.93 -8.55
N PHE A 174 -9.81 3.76 -8.05
CA PHE A 174 -8.39 3.75 -8.38
C PHE A 174 -7.58 3.36 -7.15
N LEU A 175 -6.74 2.35 -7.28
CA LEU A 175 -5.94 1.78 -6.19
C LEU A 175 -4.46 1.97 -6.47
N THR A 176 -3.73 2.45 -5.46
CA THR A 176 -2.27 2.45 -5.47
C THR A 176 -1.72 2.39 -4.05
N SER A 177 -0.48 2.01 -3.83
CA SER A 177 0.05 1.82 -2.49
C SER A 177 1.55 2.03 -2.43
N ASP A 178 1.99 3.03 -1.68
CA ASP A 178 3.40 3.44 -1.57
C ASP A 178 4.02 3.62 -2.99
N THR A 179 3.37 4.46 -3.81
CA THR A 179 3.76 4.77 -5.19
C THR A 179 3.98 6.28 -5.37
N LEU A 180 3.12 7.10 -4.76
CA LEU A 180 3.11 8.54 -5.01
C LEU A 180 4.37 9.26 -4.49
N GLU A 181 5.10 8.67 -3.56
CA GLU A 181 6.41 9.18 -3.13
C GLU A 181 7.49 9.06 -4.20
N HIS A 182 7.26 8.21 -5.20
CA HIS A 182 8.22 7.91 -6.27
C HIS A 182 7.93 8.65 -7.58
N VAL A 183 6.82 9.40 -7.64
CA VAL A 183 6.51 10.20 -8.84
C VAL A 183 7.16 11.58 -8.74
N PRO A 184 7.76 12.11 -9.83
CA PRO A 184 8.43 13.41 -9.81
C PRO A 184 7.48 14.60 -9.67
N ASP A 185 6.21 14.45 -10.03
CA ASP A 185 5.17 15.47 -10.00
C ASP A 185 3.87 14.86 -9.45
N VAL A 186 3.68 14.99 -8.14
CA VAL A 186 2.52 14.41 -7.46
C VAL A 186 1.22 15.15 -7.82
N GLU A 187 1.27 16.44 -8.10
CA GLU A 187 0.09 17.23 -8.46
C GLU A 187 -0.47 16.74 -9.80
N ARG A 188 0.41 16.52 -10.78
CA ARG A 188 0.04 15.97 -12.08
C ARG A 188 -0.49 14.53 -11.95
N ALA A 189 0.15 13.68 -11.15
CA ALA A 189 -0.32 12.32 -10.91
C ALA A 189 -1.73 12.27 -10.28
N LEU A 190 -1.99 13.18 -9.33
CA LEU A 190 -3.31 13.30 -8.72
C LEU A 190 -4.34 13.88 -9.69
N ALA A 191 -3.97 14.84 -10.54
CA ALA A 191 -4.83 15.37 -11.58
C ALA A 191 -5.24 14.27 -12.59
N GLU A 192 -4.29 13.45 -13.06
CA GLU A 192 -4.55 12.31 -13.93
C GLU A 192 -5.44 11.25 -13.25
N THR A 193 -5.13 10.89 -12.00
CA THR A 193 -5.98 9.99 -11.23
C THR A 193 -7.40 10.52 -11.10
N ARG A 194 -7.56 11.83 -10.82
CA ARG A 194 -8.87 12.47 -10.73
C ARG A 194 -9.58 12.50 -12.09
N ARG A 195 -8.86 12.70 -13.20
CA ARG A 195 -9.41 12.70 -14.55
C ARG A 195 -10.06 11.35 -14.89
N VAL A 196 -9.35 10.25 -14.64
CA VAL A 196 -9.80 8.90 -14.98
C VAL A 196 -10.87 8.34 -14.04
N LEU A 197 -11.01 8.89 -12.84
CA LEU A 197 -12.09 8.52 -11.91
C LEU A 197 -13.42 9.12 -12.37
N LYS A 198 -14.51 8.38 -12.25
CA LYS A 198 -15.88 8.91 -12.41
C LYS A 198 -16.18 9.95 -11.32
N PRO A 199 -17.08 10.94 -11.55
CA PRO A 199 -17.65 11.73 -10.47
C PRO A 199 -18.21 10.82 -9.37
N GLY A 200 -17.84 11.08 -8.12
CA GLY A 200 -18.19 10.23 -6.97
C GLY A 200 -17.28 9.00 -6.78
N GLY A 201 -16.38 8.70 -7.73
CA GLY A 201 -15.39 7.62 -7.61
C GLY A 201 -14.31 7.91 -6.58
N TYR A 202 -13.54 6.89 -6.22
CA TYR A 202 -12.56 6.96 -5.13
C TYR A 202 -11.14 6.61 -5.60
N LEU A 203 -10.17 7.41 -5.18
CA LEU A 203 -8.78 6.98 -5.04
C LEU A 203 -8.61 6.45 -3.62
N VAL A 204 -8.13 5.22 -3.48
CA VAL A 204 -7.70 4.66 -2.20
C VAL A 204 -6.21 4.38 -2.29
N THR A 205 -5.44 5.01 -1.41
CA THR A 205 -3.97 4.92 -1.45
C THR A 205 -3.35 4.88 -0.07
N THR A 206 -2.12 4.38 0.00
CA THR A 206 -1.22 4.57 1.14
C THR A 206 0.05 5.25 0.67
N ILE A 207 0.59 6.10 1.50
CA ILE A 207 1.91 6.72 1.36
C ILE A 207 2.67 6.62 2.69
N PRO A 208 4.01 6.60 2.69
CA PRO A 208 4.80 6.68 3.91
C PRO A 208 4.79 8.11 4.44
N VAL A 209 4.13 8.34 5.58
CA VAL A 209 4.05 9.67 6.21
C VAL A 209 4.96 9.73 7.42
N VAL A 210 5.84 10.71 7.48
CA VAL A 210 6.66 11.04 8.66
C VAL A 210 5.81 11.92 9.57
N TRP A 211 5.01 11.30 10.44
CA TRP A 211 4.05 12.01 11.30
C TRP A 211 4.68 13.02 12.26
N ASP A 212 5.97 12.85 12.55
CA ASP A 212 6.74 13.77 13.40
C ASP A 212 7.22 15.03 12.61
N ALA A 213 7.08 15.02 11.27
CA ALA A 213 7.37 16.16 10.42
C ALA A 213 6.06 16.93 10.14
N PRO A 214 5.99 18.25 10.39
CA PRO A 214 4.76 19.03 10.20
C PRO A 214 4.40 19.19 8.72
N SER A 215 5.39 19.22 7.83
CA SER A 215 5.20 19.47 6.40
C SER A 215 5.94 18.46 5.53
N THR A 216 5.35 18.22 4.37
CA THR A 216 5.93 17.45 3.27
C THR A 216 7.14 18.17 2.70
N ARG A 217 8.19 17.41 2.38
CA ARG A 217 9.41 17.90 1.75
C ARG A 217 9.59 17.24 0.39
N GLN A 218 9.86 18.04 -0.63
CA GLN A 218 10.33 17.53 -1.91
C GLN A 218 11.81 17.18 -1.80
N ARG A 219 12.19 15.96 -2.12
CA ARG A 219 13.57 15.46 -2.03
C ARG A 219 14.31 15.55 -3.35
N ALA A 220 13.58 15.43 -4.45
CA ALA A 220 14.12 15.55 -5.80
C ALA A 220 13.06 16.12 -6.75
N LYS A 221 13.50 16.64 -7.89
CA LYS A 221 12.63 17.11 -8.97
C LYS A 221 13.26 16.79 -10.33
N LEU A 222 12.46 16.81 -11.38
CA LEU A 222 12.96 16.87 -12.75
C LEU A 222 12.93 18.34 -13.22
N GLU A 223 14.05 18.85 -13.70
CA GLU A 223 14.18 20.18 -14.23
C GLU A 223 14.82 20.10 -15.63
N GLY A 224 14.07 20.48 -16.65
CA GLY A 224 14.50 20.29 -18.04
C GLY A 224 14.73 18.82 -18.46
N GLY A 225 14.14 17.85 -17.73
CA GLY A 225 14.36 16.42 -17.94
C GLY A 225 15.53 15.83 -17.13
N GLU A 226 16.28 16.66 -16.45
CA GLU A 226 17.40 16.25 -15.59
C GLU A 226 16.95 16.07 -14.13
N LEU A 227 17.49 15.05 -13.46
CA LEU A 227 17.22 14.79 -12.05
C LEU A 227 18.04 15.74 -11.16
N VAL A 228 17.34 16.54 -10.35
CA VAL A 228 17.94 17.44 -9.37
C VAL A 228 17.58 16.97 -7.96
N HIS A 229 18.58 16.66 -7.15
CA HIS A 229 18.40 16.32 -5.73
C HIS A 229 18.35 17.59 -4.88
N LEU A 230 17.24 17.79 -4.15
CA LEU A 230 17.06 18.90 -3.20
C LEU A 230 17.48 18.51 -1.78
N LEU A 231 17.44 17.21 -1.47
CA LEU A 231 17.88 16.58 -0.22
C LEU A 231 18.74 15.35 -0.56
N PRO A 232 19.51 14.80 0.38
CA PRO A 232 20.27 13.59 0.14
C PRO A 232 19.39 12.49 -0.46
N PRO A 233 19.81 11.79 -1.51
CA PRO A 233 19.02 10.78 -2.20
C PRO A 233 18.51 9.72 -1.23
N CYS A 234 17.23 9.34 -1.38
CA CYS A 234 16.62 8.26 -0.62
C CYS A 234 15.99 7.26 -1.59
N TYR A 235 16.53 6.04 -1.60
CA TYR A 235 16.05 4.96 -2.46
C TYR A 235 15.43 3.87 -1.61
N HIS A 236 14.23 3.40 -1.96
CA HIS A 236 13.58 2.29 -1.28
C HIS A 236 12.47 1.67 -2.14
N GLY A 237 12.08 0.46 -1.82
CA GLY A 237 10.78 -0.10 -2.20
C GLY A 237 10.64 -0.74 -3.57
N GLY A 238 11.67 -0.81 -4.41
CA GLY A 238 11.58 -1.49 -5.72
C GLY A 238 11.18 -2.96 -5.60
N SER A 239 10.29 -3.44 -6.47
CA SER A 239 9.86 -4.85 -6.50
C SER A 239 10.96 -5.76 -7.04
N VAL A 240 11.76 -5.25 -7.96
CA VAL A 240 12.88 -5.95 -8.61
C VAL A 240 14.19 -5.69 -7.88
N ASN A 241 14.47 -4.44 -7.53
CA ASN A 241 15.61 -4.03 -6.75
C ASN A 241 15.18 -3.04 -5.66
N PRO A 242 15.40 -3.35 -4.36
CA PRO A 242 15.01 -2.47 -3.26
C PRO A 242 15.65 -1.08 -3.27
N LEU A 243 16.67 -0.87 -4.12
CA LEU A 243 17.43 0.38 -4.20
C LEU A 243 17.06 1.24 -5.42
N ASP A 244 16.13 0.80 -6.27
CA ASP A 244 15.88 1.46 -7.56
C ASP A 244 14.81 2.55 -7.53
N CYS A 245 13.97 2.62 -6.48
CA CYS A 245 12.93 3.61 -6.42
C CYS A 245 13.39 4.83 -5.63
N LEU A 246 13.73 5.91 -6.33
CA LEU A 246 14.01 7.21 -5.72
C LEU A 246 12.72 7.78 -5.09
N ALA A 247 12.80 8.25 -3.86
CA ALA A 247 11.75 9.05 -3.25
C ALA A 247 11.88 10.51 -3.67
N PHE A 248 10.89 11.01 -4.41
CA PHE A 248 10.78 12.43 -4.76
C PHE A 248 10.17 13.24 -3.63
N TYR A 249 9.35 12.60 -2.79
CA TYR A 249 8.68 13.25 -1.67
C TYR A 249 8.86 12.47 -0.36
N GLU A 250 9.01 13.22 0.71
CA GLU A 250 8.89 12.78 2.09
C GLU A 250 7.66 13.46 2.67
N TYR A 251 6.57 12.70 2.76
CA TYR A 251 5.29 13.24 3.22
C TYR A 251 5.29 13.49 4.71
N GLY A 252 4.85 14.70 5.11
CA GLY A 252 4.63 15.11 6.49
C GLY A 252 3.17 14.96 6.94
N ALA A 253 2.85 15.52 8.09
CA ALA A 253 1.51 15.50 8.68
C ALA A 253 0.47 16.25 7.82
N ASP A 254 0.91 17.15 6.95
CA ASP A 254 0.12 17.93 5.99
C ASP A 254 -0.27 17.15 4.73
N ALA A 255 0.12 15.90 4.60
CA ALA A 255 -0.07 15.10 3.38
C ALA A 255 -1.53 15.08 2.88
N ALA A 256 -2.54 15.13 3.77
CA ALA A 256 -3.93 15.18 3.36
C ALA A 256 -4.26 16.42 2.52
N GLY A 257 -3.67 17.56 2.86
CA GLY A 257 -3.85 18.83 2.14
C GLY A 257 -3.39 18.77 0.68
N ILE A 258 -2.42 17.92 0.34
CA ILE A 258 -1.95 17.73 -1.04
C ILE A 258 -3.07 17.12 -1.90
N PHE A 259 -3.77 16.13 -1.38
CA PHE A 259 -4.92 15.51 -2.06
C PHE A 259 -6.12 16.46 -2.13
N GLU A 260 -6.35 17.25 -1.07
CA GLU A 260 -7.40 18.27 -1.04
C GLU A 260 -7.15 19.36 -2.07
N ALA A 261 -5.90 19.84 -2.19
CA ALA A 261 -5.48 20.80 -3.20
C ALA A 261 -5.67 20.28 -4.63
N ALA A 262 -5.53 18.96 -4.85
CA ALA A 262 -5.84 18.31 -6.13
C ALA A 262 -7.34 18.15 -6.39
N GLY A 263 -8.21 18.65 -5.50
CA GLY A 263 -9.66 18.68 -5.66
C GLY A 263 -10.39 17.41 -5.22
N PHE A 264 -9.82 16.63 -4.30
CA PHE A 264 -10.47 15.50 -3.68
C PHE A 264 -11.11 15.89 -2.33
N GLU A 265 -12.20 15.21 -1.98
CA GLU A 265 -12.71 15.13 -0.61
C GLU A 265 -11.92 14.04 0.11
N VAL A 266 -11.13 14.42 1.14
CA VAL A 266 -10.15 13.50 1.75
C VAL A 266 -10.60 13.01 3.12
N ARG A 267 -10.46 11.70 3.34
CA ARG A 267 -10.59 11.08 4.64
C ARG A 267 -9.36 10.19 4.89
N VAL A 268 -8.70 10.40 6.03
CA VAL A 268 -7.53 9.61 6.44
C VAL A 268 -7.98 8.60 7.48
N GLU A 269 -8.01 7.33 7.10
CA GLU A 269 -8.48 6.24 7.94
C GLU A 269 -7.32 5.53 8.63
N ALA A 270 -7.51 5.21 9.91
CA ALA A 270 -6.59 4.37 10.68
C ALA A 270 -7.09 2.93 10.70
N GLU A 271 -6.19 1.97 10.55
CA GLU A 271 -6.52 0.58 10.89
C GLU A 271 -6.82 0.52 12.41
N PRO A 272 -7.95 -0.09 12.82
CA PRO A 272 -8.44 0.01 14.21
C PRO A 272 -7.45 -0.47 15.29
N ARG A 273 -6.53 -1.37 14.93
CA ARG A 273 -5.53 -1.95 15.85
C ARG A 273 -4.14 -1.36 15.70
N GLU A 274 -3.85 -0.73 14.55
CA GLU A 274 -2.55 -0.14 14.22
C GLU A 274 -2.75 1.29 13.71
N ARG A 275 -2.88 2.23 14.65
CA ARG A 275 -3.17 3.65 14.34
C ARG A 275 -2.13 4.34 13.46
N VAL A 276 -0.94 3.76 13.35
CA VAL A 276 0.12 4.27 12.45
C VAL A 276 -0.15 3.93 10.99
N VAL A 277 -0.92 2.87 10.75
CA VAL A 277 -1.36 2.53 9.39
C VAL A 277 -2.46 3.49 9.00
N ARG A 278 -2.16 4.35 8.04
CA ARG A 278 -3.12 5.29 7.46
C ARG A 278 -3.40 4.93 6.02
N THR A 279 -4.66 4.97 5.66
CA THR A 279 -5.14 4.85 4.29
C THR A 279 -5.83 6.16 3.93
N PHE A 280 -5.43 6.75 2.82
CA PHE A 280 -6.07 7.93 2.26
C PHE A 280 -7.21 7.47 1.36
N VAL A 281 -8.40 7.90 1.69
CA VAL A 281 -9.64 7.66 0.96
C VAL A 281 -10.07 9.00 0.39
N CYS A 282 -9.83 9.17 -0.91
CA CYS A 282 -9.97 10.44 -1.62
C CYS A 282 -11.11 10.31 -2.62
N ARG A 283 -12.22 11.00 -2.41
CA ARG A 283 -13.37 10.97 -3.30
C ARG A 283 -13.30 12.08 -4.34
N ARG A 284 -13.48 11.75 -5.61
CA ARG A 284 -13.76 12.77 -6.63
C ARG A 284 -15.16 13.35 -6.37
N PRO A 285 -15.31 14.66 -6.14
CA PRO A 285 -16.64 15.26 -5.93
C PRO A 285 -17.59 14.95 -7.09
N MET A 286 -18.88 14.86 -6.79
CA MET A 286 -19.92 14.91 -7.83
C MET A 286 -19.81 16.29 -8.49
N GLY A 287 -19.63 16.34 -9.80
CA GLY A 287 -19.67 17.63 -10.51
C GLY A 287 -20.99 18.38 -10.20
N LYS A 288 -20.89 19.70 -10.07
CA LYS A 288 -22.07 20.57 -9.99
C LYS A 288 -22.84 20.53 -11.30
#